data_1c7fec1223cac3b3532f405b5b79bb83
#
_entry.id   1c7fec1223cac3b3532f405b5b79bb83
#
_cell.length_a   1.000
_cell.length_b   1.000
_cell.length_c   1.000
_cell.angle_alpha   90.00
_cell.angle_beta   90.00
_cell.angle_gamma   90.00
#
_symmetry.space_group_name_H-M   'P 1'
#
loop_
_entity.id
_entity.type
_entity.pdbx_description
1 polymer ?
#
loop_
_entity_poly.entity_id
_entity_poly.type
_entity_poly.pdbx_seq_one_letter_code
_entity_poly.pdbx_strand_id
1 'polypeptide(L)'
;LEKLLAFAQRATFTAQITVAFNLFWNGTYGLSALRMIDQGESARFLDWYMFDYRLEGGSQRIIDLFAGDETIHLSTVEHERVRAWRDSYTSLYRRAGQVNQSVFQVEDLLQNNTIEVMDTGFGHLGLAGDVIIGRLLRSSSPPHLSWAAVLLPADMADPLTSFAREGYRQYRETHSLASWPEFLSNSGYIFNHYLLKAAAEAGQPRAGKHAYYDAFATLTRLSQAESELREERARRASLMHQERGKKPAEEPAIRQTKGGLLLPGNVSYKGSQGR
;
A
#
# COMPACT_ATOMS: atom_id res chain seq x y z
N LEU A 1 -3.02 4.03 8.02
CA LEU A 1 -1.61 4.33 8.18
C LEU A 1 -1.37 5.40 9.26
N GLU A 2 -2.13 6.50 9.26
CA GLU A 2 -2.02 7.59 10.27
C GLU A 2 -2.09 7.06 11.71
N LYS A 3 -3.01 6.13 12.00
CA LYS A 3 -3.12 5.50 13.33
C LYS A 3 -1.86 4.72 13.70
N LEU A 4 -1.26 4.00 12.76
CA LEU A 4 -0.01 3.25 12.97
C LEU A 4 1.16 4.21 13.21
N LEU A 5 1.26 5.29 12.42
CA LEU A 5 2.29 6.30 12.60
C LEU A 5 2.17 6.98 13.96
N ALA A 6 0.97 7.38 14.37
CA ALA A 6 0.72 7.95 15.69
C ALA A 6 1.06 6.96 16.82
N PHE A 7 0.77 5.68 16.61
CA PHE A 7 1.16 4.63 17.57
C PHE A 7 2.68 4.50 17.70
N ALA A 8 3.40 4.47 16.57
CA ALA A 8 4.86 4.37 16.57
C ALA A 8 5.58 5.57 17.23
N GLN A 9 4.91 6.71 17.32
CA GLN A 9 5.42 7.93 17.95
C GLN A 9 5.12 8.01 19.46
N ARG A 10 4.49 7.01 20.05
CA ARG A 10 4.23 6.99 21.50
C ARG A 10 5.53 7.04 22.32
N ALA A 11 5.50 7.69 23.45
CA ALA A 11 6.65 7.86 24.36
C ALA A 11 7.31 6.53 24.76
N THR A 12 6.55 5.43 24.82
CA THR A 12 7.03 4.07 25.11
C THR A 12 8.09 3.57 24.12
N PHE A 13 8.11 4.11 22.90
CA PHE A 13 9.07 3.73 21.87
C PHE A 13 10.26 4.68 21.71
N THR A 14 10.34 5.76 22.50
CA THR A 14 11.38 6.80 22.35
C THR A 14 12.81 6.25 22.48
N ALA A 15 13.06 5.34 23.41
CA ALA A 15 14.38 4.73 23.56
C ALA A 15 14.73 3.84 22.34
N GLN A 16 13.75 3.13 21.82
CA GLN A 16 13.93 2.20 20.70
C GLN A 16 14.20 2.93 19.37
N ILE A 17 13.61 4.10 19.17
CA ILE A 17 13.82 4.86 17.93
C ILE A 17 15.28 5.29 17.75
N THR A 18 16.00 5.55 18.84
CA THR A 18 17.43 5.89 18.79
C THR A 18 18.27 4.71 18.31
N VAL A 19 18.02 3.53 18.85
CA VAL A 19 18.72 2.30 18.46
C VAL A 19 18.40 1.94 17.02
N ALA A 20 17.12 1.96 16.66
CA ALA A 20 16.66 1.72 15.31
C ALA A 20 17.28 2.73 14.31
N PHE A 21 17.33 3.99 14.66
CA PHE A 21 17.92 5.04 13.82
C PHE A 21 19.42 4.76 13.55
N ASN A 22 20.18 4.45 14.57
CA ASN A 22 21.60 4.11 14.41
C ASN A 22 21.80 2.87 13.53
N LEU A 23 20.97 1.85 13.70
CA LEU A 23 21.00 0.65 12.87
C LEU A 23 20.66 0.95 11.40
N PHE A 24 19.56 1.65 11.15
CA PHE A 24 19.10 1.96 9.80
C PHE A 24 20.10 2.81 9.00
N TRP A 25 20.75 3.75 9.67
CA TRP A 25 21.73 4.66 9.08
C TRP A 25 23.19 4.16 9.22
N ASN A 26 23.41 2.97 9.74
CA ASN A 26 24.72 2.38 9.96
C ASN A 26 25.69 3.33 10.70
N GLY A 27 25.17 4.04 11.70
CA GLY A 27 25.95 5.00 12.47
C GLY A 27 26.38 6.27 11.73
N THR A 28 25.98 6.44 10.47
CA THR A 28 26.38 7.59 9.62
C THR A 28 25.82 8.91 10.14
N TYR A 29 24.64 8.86 10.76
CA TYR A 29 23.95 10.03 11.30
C TYR A 29 23.61 9.84 12.78
N GLY A 30 23.87 10.89 13.58
CA GLY A 30 23.30 10.98 14.92
C GLY A 30 21.86 11.52 14.89
N LEU A 31 21.10 11.35 15.97
CA LEU A 31 19.72 11.86 16.08
C LEU A 31 19.59 13.36 15.83
N SER A 32 20.63 14.15 16.10
CA SER A 32 20.67 15.59 15.78
C SER A 32 20.55 15.86 14.29
N ALA A 33 20.92 14.91 13.43
CA ALA A 33 20.79 15.01 11.97
C ALA A 33 19.37 14.77 11.46
N LEU A 34 18.42 14.33 12.28
CA LEU A 34 17.02 14.11 11.89
C LEU A 34 16.40 15.31 11.19
N ARG A 35 16.77 16.53 11.57
CA ARG A 35 16.29 17.77 10.93
C ARG A 35 16.93 18.05 9.57
N MET A 36 18.03 17.38 9.25
CA MET A 36 18.78 17.51 7.99
C MET A 36 18.49 16.40 7.01
N ILE A 37 17.87 15.31 7.46
CA ILE A 37 17.46 14.19 6.64
C ILE A 37 16.23 14.64 5.86
N ASP A 38 16.23 14.41 4.55
CA ASP A 38 15.08 14.78 3.75
C ASP A 38 13.84 13.93 4.09
N GLN A 39 12.69 14.42 3.63
CA GLN A 39 11.40 13.86 3.99
C GLN A 39 11.23 12.41 3.51
N GLY A 40 11.79 12.07 2.35
CA GLY A 40 11.69 10.71 1.82
C GLY A 40 12.58 9.72 2.54
N GLU A 41 13.77 10.15 2.95
CA GLU A 41 14.65 9.33 3.77
C GLU A 41 14.03 9.08 5.15
N SER A 42 13.40 10.11 5.74
CA SER A 42 12.64 9.98 6.96
C SER A 42 11.46 9.01 6.80
N ALA A 43 10.76 9.06 5.66
CA ALA A 43 9.68 8.14 5.33
C ALA A 43 10.17 6.69 5.25
N ARG A 44 11.33 6.44 4.62
CA ARG A 44 11.93 5.08 4.57
C ARG A 44 12.32 4.54 5.94
N PHE A 45 12.91 5.38 6.76
CA PHE A 45 13.24 5.00 8.12
C PHE A 45 11.98 4.63 8.91
N LEU A 46 10.93 5.45 8.84
CA LEU A 46 9.67 5.20 9.54
C LEU A 46 8.95 3.96 9.02
N ASP A 47 8.94 3.71 7.68
CA ASP A 47 8.38 2.49 7.11
C ASP A 47 9.08 1.27 7.68
N TRP A 48 10.42 1.21 7.59
CA TRP A 48 11.19 0.12 8.15
C TRP A 48 11.01 -0.02 9.67
N TYR A 49 11.01 1.07 10.40
CA TYR A 49 10.83 1.09 11.85
C TYR A 49 9.49 0.50 12.29
N MET A 50 8.42 0.82 11.58
CA MET A 50 7.09 0.33 11.91
C MET A 50 6.86 -1.12 11.50
N PHE A 51 7.39 -1.52 10.36
CA PHE A 51 7.04 -2.80 9.75
C PHE A 51 8.07 -3.91 9.99
N ASP A 52 9.34 -3.58 10.11
CA ASP A 52 10.42 -4.59 10.11
C ASP A 52 11.27 -4.56 11.39
N TYR A 53 11.48 -3.38 12.00
CA TYR A 53 12.32 -3.28 13.20
C TYR A 53 11.74 -4.09 14.36
N ARG A 54 12.58 -4.96 14.93
CA ARG A 54 12.22 -5.73 16.12
C ARG A 54 12.66 -5.01 17.36
N LEU A 55 11.72 -4.76 18.25
CA LEU A 55 11.97 -4.06 19.51
C LEU A 55 12.91 -4.88 20.39
N GLU A 56 13.82 -4.22 21.11
CA GLU A 56 14.74 -4.86 22.04
C GLU A 56 13.98 -5.62 23.13
N GLY A 57 14.49 -6.80 23.45
CA GLY A 57 13.88 -7.69 24.43
C GLY A 57 12.72 -8.53 23.92
N GLY A 58 12.35 -8.40 22.64
CA GLY A 58 11.26 -9.17 22.02
C GLY A 58 11.47 -9.43 20.54
N SER A 59 10.66 -10.34 20.00
CA SER A 59 10.58 -10.61 18.56
C SER A 59 9.52 -9.75 17.87
N GLN A 60 8.83 -8.88 18.60
CA GLN A 60 7.68 -8.13 18.12
C GLN A 60 8.10 -6.85 17.40
N ARG A 61 7.40 -6.56 16.31
CA ARG A 61 7.49 -5.29 15.55
C ARG A 61 6.41 -4.33 16.03
N ILE A 62 6.57 -3.05 15.74
CA ILE A 62 5.56 -2.04 16.09
C ILE A 62 4.20 -2.38 15.47
N ILE A 63 4.17 -2.85 14.22
CA ILE A 63 2.92 -3.27 13.57
C ILE A 63 2.25 -4.46 14.28
N ASP A 64 3.02 -5.37 14.88
CA ASP A 64 2.48 -6.49 15.62
C ASP A 64 1.82 -6.03 16.93
N LEU A 65 2.46 -5.10 17.64
CA LEU A 65 1.89 -4.47 18.84
C LEU A 65 0.65 -3.64 18.51
N PHE A 66 0.70 -2.87 17.43
CA PHE A 66 -0.45 -2.09 16.94
C PHE A 66 -1.66 -2.97 16.62
N ALA A 67 -1.42 -4.11 15.98
CA ALA A 67 -2.48 -5.05 15.64
C ALA A 67 -3.14 -5.72 16.85
N GLY A 68 -2.40 -5.84 17.97
CA GLY A 68 -2.86 -6.45 19.22
C GLY A 68 -3.34 -5.44 20.28
N ASP A 69 -3.24 -4.13 20.04
CA ASP A 69 -3.64 -3.11 21.01
C ASP A 69 -5.15 -2.86 20.95
N GLU A 70 -5.88 -3.42 21.90
CA GLU A 70 -7.34 -3.29 22.02
C GLU A 70 -7.82 -1.85 22.28
N THR A 71 -6.93 -0.96 22.72
CA THR A 71 -7.26 0.46 22.92
C THR A 71 -7.39 1.23 21.61
N ILE A 72 -6.93 0.64 20.51
CA ILE A 72 -7.00 1.22 19.18
C ILE A 72 -8.25 0.70 18.48
N HIS A 73 -9.25 1.56 18.36
CA HIS A 73 -10.46 1.21 17.64
C HIS A 73 -10.21 1.16 16.13
N LEU A 74 -10.01 -0.06 15.61
CA LEU A 74 -9.92 -0.34 14.18
C LEU A 74 -11.28 -0.85 13.69
N SER A 75 -11.72 -0.37 12.54
CA SER A 75 -12.83 -0.97 11.81
C SER A 75 -12.43 -2.34 11.25
N THR A 76 -13.40 -3.18 10.89
CA THR A 76 -13.13 -4.49 10.25
C THR A 76 -12.19 -4.37 9.05
N VAL A 77 -12.41 -3.37 8.20
CA VAL A 77 -11.56 -3.12 7.02
C VAL A 77 -10.15 -2.73 7.42
N GLU A 78 -9.98 -1.93 8.48
CA GLU A 78 -8.64 -1.57 8.99
C GLU A 78 -7.92 -2.79 9.58
N HIS A 79 -8.61 -3.66 10.30
CA HIS A 79 -8.05 -4.93 10.79
C HIS A 79 -7.55 -5.83 9.66
N GLU A 80 -8.33 -5.99 8.60
CA GLU A 80 -7.93 -6.77 7.41
C GLU A 80 -6.69 -6.17 6.74
N ARG A 81 -6.64 -4.84 6.59
CA ARG A 81 -5.47 -4.13 6.06
C ARG A 81 -4.22 -4.34 6.91
N VAL A 82 -4.34 -4.15 8.21
CA VAL A 82 -3.20 -4.33 9.14
C VAL A 82 -2.69 -5.76 9.08
N ARG A 83 -3.59 -6.75 9.01
CA ARG A 83 -3.21 -8.16 8.82
C ARG A 83 -2.40 -8.35 7.53
N ALA A 84 -2.89 -7.84 6.41
CA ALA A 84 -2.19 -7.94 5.12
C ALA A 84 -0.84 -7.21 5.12
N TRP A 85 -0.71 -6.11 5.86
CA TRP A 85 0.53 -5.34 5.97
C TRP A 85 1.59 -6.04 6.82
N ARG A 86 1.20 -6.80 7.83
CA ARG A 86 2.13 -7.54 8.69
C ARG A 86 3.01 -8.53 7.92
N ASP A 87 2.49 -9.08 6.84
CA ASP A 87 3.18 -10.06 5.99
C ASP A 87 3.96 -9.40 4.85
N SER A 88 3.98 -8.08 4.78
CA SER A 88 4.72 -7.32 3.78
C SER A 88 6.18 -7.11 4.19
N TYR A 89 7.05 -7.01 3.21
CA TYR A 89 8.50 -6.75 3.39
C TYR A 89 9.02 -5.88 2.26
N THR A 90 10.14 -5.20 2.48
CA THR A 90 10.84 -4.43 1.46
C THR A 90 11.59 -5.37 0.53
N SER A 91 11.42 -5.22 -0.79
CA SER A 91 12.10 -6.01 -1.83
C SER A 91 12.64 -5.13 -2.95
N LEU A 92 13.27 -5.76 -3.92
CA LEU A 92 13.79 -5.14 -5.15
C LEU A 92 12.88 -5.49 -6.32
N TYR A 93 12.39 -4.48 -7.00
CA TYR A 93 11.55 -4.65 -8.17
C TYR A 93 12.17 -3.93 -9.36
N ARG A 94 12.00 -4.48 -10.56
CA ARG A 94 12.25 -3.80 -11.83
C ARG A 94 10.91 -3.39 -12.42
N ARG A 95 10.77 -2.14 -12.84
CA ARG A 95 9.60 -1.70 -13.57
C ARG A 95 9.57 -2.36 -14.95
N ALA A 96 8.60 -3.24 -15.20
CA ALA A 96 8.50 -3.98 -16.45
C ALA A 96 7.73 -3.19 -17.53
N GLY A 97 6.61 -2.56 -17.17
CA GLY A 97 5.82 -1.79 -18.13
C GLY A 97 4.53 -1.25 -17.53
N GLN A 98 3.75 -0.55 -18.37
CA GLN A 98 2.42 -0.05 -18.02
C GLN A 98 1.37 -1.04 -18.54
N VAL A 99 0.40 -1.41 -17.71
CA VAL A 99 -0.76 -2.24 -18.09
C VAL A 99 -1.92 -1.35 -18.56
N ASN A 100 -2.22 -0.33 -17.76
CA ASN A 100 -3.24 0.69 -18.07
C ASN A 100 -2.93 1.97 -17.28
N GLN A 101 -3.84 2.95 -17.30
CA GLN A 101 -3.61 4.24 -16.62
C GLN A 101 -3.39 4.14 -15.12
N SER A 102 -3.89 3.09 -14.48
CA SER A 102 -3.89 2.92 -13.02
C SER A 102 -3.08 1.71 -12.54
N VAL A 103 -2.48 0.94 -13.44
CA VAL A 103 -1.77 -0.30 -13.11
C VAL A 103 -0.51 -0.42 -13.95
N PHE A 104 0.60 -0.70 -13.31
CA PHE A 104 1.86 -1.05 -13.96
C PHE A 104 2.37 -2.41 -13.46
N GLN A 105 3.30 -3.01 -14.19
CA GLN A 105 3.93 -4.27 -13.82
C GLN A 105 5.33 -4.05 -13.27
N VAL A 106 5.65 -4.83 -12.25
CA VAL A 106 7.00 -4.96 -11.71
C VAL A 106 7.43 -6.43 -11.72
N GLU A 107 8.71 -6.65 -11.93
CA GLU A 107 9.38 -7.92 -11.75
C GLU A 107 10.10 -7.91 -10.39
N ASP A 108 9.80 -8.85 -9.51
CA ASP A 108 10.60 -9.05 -8.28
C ASP A 108 11.94 -9.69 -8.64
N LEU A 109 13.03 -8.93 -8.50
CA LEU A 109 14.38 -9.35 -8.91
C LEU A 109 14.99 -10.44 -8.02
N LEU A 110 14.41 -10.67 -6.85
CA LEU A 110 14.88 -11.65 -5.88
C LEU A 110 14.12 -12.96 -5.97
N GLN A 111 12.83 -12.90 -6.31
CA GLN A 111 11.94 -14.06 -6.39
C GLN A 111 11.53 -14.42 -7.83
N ASN A 112 11.92 -13.62 -8.82
CA ASN A 112 11.70 -13.86 -10.26
C ASN A 112 10.21 -14.04 -10.62
N ASN A 113 9.31 -13.23 -10.05
CA ASN A 113 7.90 -13.23 -10.37
C ASN A 113 7.44 -11.83 -10.79
N THR A 114 6.45 -11.77 -11.67
CA THR A 114 5.86 -10.51 -12.14
C THR A 114 4.59 -10.23 -11.34
N ILE A 115 4.42 -8.97 -10.92
CA ILE A 115 3.32 -8.52 -10.09
C ILE A 115 2.71 -7.27 -10.72
N GLU A 116 1.40 -7.25 -10.85
CA GLU A 116 0.66 -6.04 -11.17
C GLU A 116 0.54 -5.16 -9.92
N VAL A 117 0.79 -3.87 -10.08
CA VAL A 117 0.83 -2.90 -8.98
C VAL A 117 -0.06 -1.72 -9.33
N MET A 118 -0.92 -1.34 -8.39
CA MET A 118 -1.73 -0.14 -8.52
C MET A 118 -0.84 1.10 -8.49
N ASP A 119 -1.00 1.96 -9.48
CA ASP A 119 -0.27 3.22 -9.57
C ASP A 119 -0.88 4.25 -8.61
N THR A 120 -0.12 4.56 -7.58
CA THR A 120 -0.45 5.60 -6.59
C THR A 120 0.35 6.89 -6.81
N GLY A 121 0.89 7.08 -8.02
CA GLY A 121 1.73 8.21 -8.42
C GLY A 121 3.16 7.83 -8.78
N PHE A 122 3.55 6.57 -8.62
CA PHE A 122 4.88 6.05 -8.98
C PHE A 122 5.05 5.80 -10.49
N GLY A 123 3.96 5.46 -11.17
CA GLY A 123 3.98 5.08 -12.57
C GLY A 123 4.38 6.22 -13.52
N HIS A 124 4.24 7.47 -13.08
CA HIS A 124 4.65 8.62 -13.87
C HIS A 124 6.11 9.03 -13.68
N LEU A 125 6.79 8.49 -12.67
CA LEU A 125 8.14 8.90 -12.28
C LEU A 125 9.24 8.07 -12.89
N GLY A 126 8.96 6.81 -13.24
CA GLY A 126 9.96 5.86 -13.68
C GLY A 126 9.81 5.42 -15.12
N LEU A 127 10.92 5.02 -15.70
CA LEU A 127 11.00 4.40 -17.03
C LEU A 127 10.95 2.86 -16.88
N ALA A 128 10.60 2.16 -17.97
CA ALA A 128 10.77 0.72 -18.02
C ALA A 128 12.24 0.37 -17.81
N GLY A 129 12.51 -0.60 -16.95
CA GLY A 129 13.85 -0.99 -16.54
C GLY A 129 14.33 -0.39 -15.22
N ASP A 130 13.76 0.73 -14.77
CA ASP A 130 14.13 1.33 -13.49
C ASP A 130 13.89 0.38 -12.32
N VAL A 131 14.72 0.54 -11.29
CA VAL A 131 14.68 -0.30 -10.08
C VAL A 131 13.90 0.41 -8.99
N ILE A 132 13.06 -0.35 -8.31
CA ILE A 132 12.28 0.11 -7.17
C ILE A 132 12.72 -0.67 -5.93
N ILE A 133 13.18 0.02 -4.90
CA ILE A 133 13.29 -0.54 -3.55
C ILE A 133 12.00 -0.14 -2.84
N GLY A 134 11.19 -1.09 -2.42
CA GLY A 134 9.91 -0.75 -1.77
C GLY A 134 9.20 -1.96 -1.20
N ARG A 135 8.14 -1.66 -0.46
CA ARG A 135 7.24 -2.62 0.14
C ARG A 135 5.94 -2.67 -0.66
N LEU A 136 5.48 -3.85 -1.01
CA LEU A 136 4.15 -4.04 -1.59
C LEU A 136 3.12 -4.27 -0.48
N LEU A 137 2.17 -3.37 -0.38
CA LEU A 137 1.06 -3.42 0.55
C LEU A 137 -0.13 -4.13 -0.11
N ARG A 138 -0.44 -5.34 0.36
CA ARG A 138 -1.45 -6.24 -0.22
C ARG A 138 -2.85 -6.04 0.38
N SER A 139 -3.21 -4.80 0.69
CA SER A 139 -4.54 -4.46 1.20
C SER A 139 -5.58 -4.21 0.11
N SER A 140 -5.16 -4.25 -1.14
CA SER A 140 -5.98 -4.14 -2.36
C SER A 140 -5.53 -5.15 -3.40
N SER A 141 -6.34 -5.36 -4.42
CA SER A 141 -5.96 -6.15 -5.60
C SER A 141 -6.20 -5.29 -6.84
N PRO A 142 -5.15 -4.89 -7.56
CA PRO A 142 -3.72 -5.14 -7.31
C PRO A 142 -3.18 -4.50 -6.03
N PRO A 143 -2.03 -4.98 -5.48
CA PRO A 143 -1.32 -4.32 -4.38
C PRO A 143 -0.77 -2.97 -4.82
N HIS A 144 -0.34 -2.14 -3.87
CA HIS A 144 0.31 -0.87 -4.16
C HIS A 144 1.65 -0.76 -3.40
N LEU A 145 2.54 0.08 -3.92
CA LEU A 145 3.80 0.40 -3.23
C LEU A 145 3.54 1.25 -1.99
N SER A 146 4.35 1.02 -0.95
CA SER A 146 4.34 1.89 0.22
C SER A 146 4.86 3.29 -0.16
N TRP A 147 4.55 4.26 0.67
CA TRP A 147 4.98 5.66 0.55
C TRP A 147 6.50 5.86 0.53
N ALA A 148 7.24 4.85 1.05
CA ALA A 148 8.68 4.88 1.28
C ALA A 148 9.46 4.24 0.13
N ALA A 149 8.81 3.89 -0.96
CA ALA A 149 9.47 3.30 -2.11
C ALA A 149 10.45 4.28 -2.77
N VAL A 150 11.57 3.76 -3.27
CA VAL A 150 12.64 4.51 -3.92
C VAL A 150 12.78 4.04 -5.35
N LEU A 151 12.84 4.99 -6.27
CA LEU A 151 13.13 4.74 -7.68
C LEU A 151 14.62 5.00 -7.95
N LEU A 152 15.25 4.08 -8.62
CA LEU A 152 16.67 4.12 -8.97
C LEU A 152 16.85 3.83 -10.47
N PRO A 153 17.94 4.30 -11.08
CA PRO A 153 18.25 3.98 -12.47
C PRO A 153 18.39 2.47 -12.72
N ALA A 154 18.13 2.05 -13.96
CA ALA A 154 18.12 0.65 -14.36
C ALA A 154 19.46 -0.07 -14.14
N ASP A 155 20.59 0.63 -14.24
CA ASP A 155 21.94 0.11 -14.01
C ASP A 155 22.20 -0.32 -12.55
N MET A 156 21.36 0.10 -11.62
CA MET A 156 21.38 -0.33 -10.23
C MET A 156 20.80 -1.74 -10.00
N ALA A 157 20.17 -2.34 -11.00
CA ALA A 157 19.50 -3.66 -10.84
C ALA A 157 20.49 -4.76 -10.45
N ASP A 158 21.53 -4.96 -11.24
CA ASP A 158 22.49 -6.05 -11.03
C ASP A 158 23.32 -5.86 -9.76
N PRO A 159 23.90 -4.67 -9.47
CA PRO A 159 24.62 -4.43 -8.24
C PRO A 159 23.77 -4.67 -6.98
N LEU A 160 22.54 -4.17 -6.94
CA LEU A 160 21.64 -4.35 -5.81
C LEU A 160 21.19 -5.81 -5.65
N THR A 161 20.87 -6.47 -6.76
CA THR A 161 20.48 -7.89 -6.74
C THR A 161 21.63 -8.76 -6.23
N SER A 162 22.86 -8.52 -6.71
CA SER A 162 24.05 -9.24 -6.26
C SER A 162 24.33 -9.01 -4.78
N PHE A 163 24.22 -7.78 -4.33
CA PHE A 163 24.36 -7.41 -2.92
C PHE A 163 23.32 -8.12 -2.03
N ALA A 164 22.05 -8.10 -2.44
CA ALA A 164 20.99 -8.76 -1.70
C ALA A 164 21.16 -10.29 -1.64
N ARG A 165 21.59 -10.90 -2.75
CA ARG A 165 21.88 -12.36 -2.82
C ARG A 165 23.03 -12.75 -1.92
N GLU A 166 24.08 -11.95 -1.86
CA GLU A 166 25.21 -12.19 -0.96
C GLU A 166 24.77 -12.06 0.51
N GLY A 167 24.00 -11.02 0.87
CA GLY A 167 23.44 -10.87 2.21
C GLY A 167 22.53 -12.03 2.60
N TYR A 168 21.70 -12.52 1.67
CA TYR A 168 20.85 -13.69 1.91
C TYR A 168 21.68 -14.97 2.11
N ARG A 169 22.74 -15.17 1.33
CA ARG A 169 23.66 -16.30 1.49
C ARG A 169 24.28 -16.30 2.88
N GLN A 170 24.78 -15.15 3.34
CA GLN A 170 25.36 -15.01 4.69
C GLN A 170 24.31 -15.23 5.79
N TYR A 171 23.11 -14.68 5.62
CA TYR A 171 22.02 -14.90 6.56
C TYR A 171 21.68 -16.39 6.72
N ARG A 172 21.70 -17.16 5.62
CA ARG A 172 21.46 -18.61 5.63
C ARG A 172 22.54 -19.43 6.31
N GLU A 173 23.72 -18.92 6.53
CA GLU A 173 24.77 -19.61 7.30
C GLU A 173 24.34 -19.86 8.75
N THR A 174 23.54 -18.95 9.31
CA THR A 174 22.99 -19.06 10.67
C THR A 174 21.50 -19.44 10.70
N HIS A 175 20.80 -19.28 9.58
CA HIS A 175 19.36 -19.54 9.42
C HIS A 175 19.11 -20.42 8.19
N SER A 176 19.57 -21.67 8.23
CA SER A 176 19.66 -22.56 7.07
C SER A 176 18.36 -22.77 6.28
N LEU A 177 17.20 -22.67 6.96
CA LEU A 177 15.87 -22.82 6.36
C LEU A 177 15.19 -21.49 6.01
N ALA A 178 15.86 -20.36 6.20
CA ALA A 178 15.27 -19.05 5.96
C ALA A 178 14.82 -18.88 4.49
N SER A 179 13.65 -18.31 4.33
CA SER A 179 13.11 -17.88 3.04
C SER A 179 13.52 -16.44 2.70
N TRP A 180 13.34 -16.03 1.43
CA TRP A 180 13.50 -14.64 1.03
C TRP A 180 12.63 -13.66 1.84
N PRO A 181 11.30 -13.91 2.03
CA PRO A 181 10.46 -13.06 2.87
C PRO A 181 11.00 -12.90 4.28
N GLU A 182 11.47 -13.99 4.91
CA GLU A 182 12.03 -13.95 6.26
C GLU A 182 13.32 -13.11 6.32
N PHE A 183 14.25 -13.33 5.40
CA PHE A 183 15.47 -12.53 5.30
C PHE A 183 15.14 -11.04 5.12
N LEU A 184 14.26 -10.70 4.18
CA LEU A 184 13.92 -9.32 3.87
C LEU A 184 13.18 -8.63 5.03
N SER A 185 12.30 -9.34 5.74
CA SER A 185 11.66 -8.82 6.95
C SER A 185 12.64 -8.55 8.09
N ASN A 186 13.73 -9.34 8.18
CA ASN A 186 14.71 -9.18 9.25
C ASN A 186 15.88 -8.25 8.87
N SER A 187 16.15 -8.09 7.59
CA SER A 187 17.35 -7.44 7.09
C SER A 187 17.08 -6.38 6.01
N GLY A 188 15.84 -5.96 5.77
CA GLY A 188 15.50 -5.02 4.69
C GLY A 188 16.23 -3.67 4.75
N TYR A 189 16.74 -3.28 5.93
CA TYR A 189 17.57 -2.09 6.11
C TYR A 189 18.91 -2.13 5.35
N ILE A 190 19.36 -3.31 4.92
CA ILE A 190 20.63 -3.44 4.16
C ILE A 190 20.59 -2.66 2.85
N PHE A 191 19.42 -2.52 2.22
CA PHE A 191 19.30 -1.70 1.02
C PHE A 191 19.66 -0.25 1.29
N ASN A 192 19.30 0.27 2.47
CA ASN A 192 19.69 1.61 2.88
C ASN A 192 21.21 1.71 3.08
N HIS A 193 21.84 0.70 3.69
CA HIS A 193 23.30 0.63 3.85
C HIS A 193 24.01 0.63 2.50
N TYR A 194 23.48 -0.11 1.53
CA TYR A 194 24.03 -0.12 0.16
C TYR A 194 23.95 1.27 -0.48
N LEU A 195 22.78 1.93 -0.40
CA LEU A 195 22.58 3.28 -0.96
C LEU A 195 23.52 4.31 -0.31
N LEU A 196 23.71 4.24 1.00
CA LEU A 196 24.64 5.13 1.72
C LEU A 196 26.07 4.93 1.24
N LYS A 197 26.51 3.68 1.09
CA LYS A 197 27.85 3.33 0.58
C LYS A 197 28.04 3.84 -0.84
N ALA A 198 27.12 3.52 -1.75
CA ALA A 198 27.17 3.95 -3.15
C ALA A 198 27.21 5.48 -3.30
N ALA A 199 26.43 6.20 -2.51
CA ALA A 199 26.44 7.67 -2.49
C ALA A 199 27.79 8.22 -2.00
N ALA A 200 28.37 7.64 -0.96
CA ALA A 200 29.68 8.04 -0.44
C ALA A 200 30.81 7.79 -1.47
N GLU A 201 30.79 6.66 -2.16
CA GLU A 201 31.76 6.32 -3.20
C GLU A 201 31.64 7.23 -4.43
N ALA A 202 30.44 7.65 -4.79
CA ALA A 202 30.20 8.56 -5.88
C ALA A 202 30.50 10.03 -5.56
N GLY A 203 30.85 10.37 -4.31
CA GLY A 203 31.01 11.76 -3.85
C GLY A 203 29.75 12.60 -3.99
N GLN A 204 28.59 11.96 -4.14
CA GLN A 204 27.30 12.62 -4.34
C GLN A 204 26.51 12.68 -3.02
N PRO A 205 25.80 13.76 -2.75
CA PRO A 205 24.84 13.75 -1.67
C PRO A 205 23.68 12.84 -2.09
N ARG A 206 23.73 11.57 -1.66
CA ARG A 206 22.65 10.57 -1.65
C ARG A 206 22.03 10.17 -2.99
N ALA A 207 22.22 8.92 -3.37
CA ALA A 207 21.49 8.30 -4.48
C ALA A 207 19.98 8.25 -4.16
N GLY A 208 19.12 8.61 -5.11
CA GLY A 208 17.67 8.43 -5.00
C GLY A 208 16.86 9.65 -4.59
N LYS A 209 17.41 10.87 -4.69
CA LYS A 209 16.71 12.12 -4.31
C LYS A 209 15.37 12.36 -5.02
N HIS A 210 15.16 11.81 -6.19
CA HIS A 210 14.00 12.10 -7.04
C HIS A 210 12.73 11.33 -6.68
N ALA A 211 12.85 10.18 -6.01
CA ALA A 211 11.71 9.35 -5.63
C ALA A 211 10.96 9.86 -4.38
N TYR A 212 11.61 10.68 -3.57
CA TYR A 212 11.08 11.09 -2.26
C TYR A 212 10.01 12.19 -2.32
N TYR A 213 10.03 13.02 -3.34
CA TYR A 213 9.10 14.15 -3.44
C TYR A 213 7.64 13.72 -3.54
N ASP A 214 7.38 12.52 -4.05
CA ASP A 214 6.04 12.03 -4.28
C ASP A 214 5.46 11.12 -3.19
N ALA A 215 6.26 10.68 -2.21
CA ALA A 215 5.75 9.81 -1.15
C ALA A 215 4.65 10.50 -0.32
N PHE A 216 4.80 11.80 -0.03
CA PHE A 216 3.78 12.59 0.66
C PHE A 216 2.61 12.96 -0.25
N ALA A 217 2.87 13.32 -1.50
CA ALA A 217 1.83 13.53 -2.49
C ALA A 217 1.02 12.25 -2.73
N THR A 218 1.69 11.09 -2.71
CA THR A 218 1.06 9.76 -2.80
C THR A 218 0.16 9.47 -1.60
N LEU A 219 0.56 9.80 -0.37
CA LEU A 219 -0.30 9.68 0.82
C LEU A 219 -1.53 10.56 0.72
N THR A 220 -1.36 11.80 0.28
CA THR A 220 -2.47 12.73 0.10
C THR A 220 -3.43 12.22 -0.97
N ARG A 221 -2.92 11.72 -2.10
CA ARG A 221 -3.74 11.13 -3.18
C ARG A 221 -4.43 9.84 -2.75
N LEU A 222 -3.76 8.95 -2.00
CA LEU A 222 -4.38 7.74 -1.45
C LEU A 222 -5.50 8.09 -0.46
N SER A 223 -5.28 9.06 0.42
CA SER A 223 -6.30 9.54 1.35
C SER A 223 -7.49 10.15 0.62
N GLN A 224 -7.24 10.93 -0.45
CA GLN A 224 -8.30 11.49 -1.30
C GLN A 224 -9.04 10.41 -2.07
N ALA A 225 -8.34 9.47 -2.72
CA ALA A 225 -8.95 8.36 -3.44
C ALA A 225 -9.78 7.44 -2.53
N GLU A 226 -9.30 7.18 -1.31
CA GLU A 226 -10.08 6.43 -0.32
C GLU A 226 -11.34 7.19 0.14
N SER A 227 -11.24 8.51 0.29
CA SER A 227 -12.39 9.36 0.62
C SER A 227 -13.42 9.36 -0.49
N GLU A 228 -13.00 9.53 -1.74
CA GLU A 228 -13.86 9.48 -2.93
C GLU A 228 -14.54 8.11 -3.08
N LEU A 229 -13.82 7.02 -2.85
CA LEU A 229 -14.37 5.66 -2.89
C LEU A 229 -15.42 5.42 -1.78
N ARG A 230 -15.20 5.98 -0.60
CA ARG A 230 -16.17 5.93 0.51
C ARG A 230 -17.44 6.71 0.18
N GLU A 231 -17.28 7.90 -0.39
CA GLU A 231 -18.41 8.74 -0.81
C GLU A 231 -19.20 8.07 -1.94
N GLU A 232 -18.53 7.48 -2.92
CA GLU A 232 -19.19 6.76 -4.00
C GLU A 232 -19.95 5.54 -3.49
N ARG A 233 -19.36 4.75 -2.57
CA ARG A 233 -20.03 3.63 -1.91
C ARG A 233 -21.25 4.09 -1.10
N ALA A 234 -21.13 5.21 -0.38
CA ALA A 234 -22.24 5.79 0.37
C ALA A 234 -23.38 6.28 -0.56
N ARG A 235 -23.03 6.92 -1.70
CA ARG A 235 -24.00 7.31 -2.73
C ARG A 235 -24.71 6.11 -3.34
N ARG A 236 -23.98 5.06 -3.70
CA ARG A 236 -24.56 3.81 -4.24
C ARG A 236 -25.50 3.13 -3.22
N ALA A 237 -25.09 3.08 -1.96
CA ALA A 237 -25.92 2.52 -0.90
C ALA A 237 -27.20 3.33 -0.68
N SER A 238 -27.12 4.67 -0.73
CA SER A 238 -28.29 5.55 -0.63
C SER A 238 -29.25 5.39 -1.80
N LEU A 239 -28.72 5.25 -3.03
CA LEU A 239 -29.54 5.00 -4.23
C LEU A 239 -30.26 3.66 -4.15
N MET A 240 -29.56 2.59 -3.74
CA MET A 240 -30.17 1.28 -3.53
C MET A 240 -31.27 1.30 -2.43
N HIS A 241 -31.11 2.11 -1.39
CA HIS A 241 -32.12 2.28 -0.36
C HIS A 241 -33.33 3.06 -0.88
N GLN A 242 -33.11 4.08 -1.72
CA GLN A 242 -34.22 4.83 -2.35
C GLN A 242 -35.01 3.97 -3.36
N GLU A 243 -34.34 3.10 -4.09
CA GLU A 243 -35.01 2.16 -5.02
C GLU A 243 -35.79 1.08 -4.28
N ARG A 244 -35.29 0.57 -3.15
CA ARG A 244 -36.01 -0.38 -2.30
C ARG A 244 -37.18 0.27 -1.56
N GLY A 245 -37.16 1.58 -1.31
CA GLY A 245 -38.23 2.32 -0.69
C GLY A 245 -39.37 2.72 -1.65
N LYS A 246 -39.16 2.66 -2.96
CA LYS A 246 -40.24 2.81 -3.94
C LYS A 246 -41.03 1.50 -3.95
N LYS A 247 -42.24 1.52 -3.32
CA LYS A 247 -43.20 0.44 -3.52
C LYS A 247 -43.28 0.12 -4.98
N PRO A 248 -43.28 -1.18 -5.36
CA PRO A 248 -43.58 -1.54 -6.74
C PRO A 248 -44.88 -0.88 -7.12
N ALA A 249 -44.89 -0.21 -8.28
CA ALA A 249 -46.10 0.34 -8.83
C ALA A 249 -47.16 -0.77 -8.80
N GLU A 250 -48.31 -0.51 -8.15
CA GLU A 250 -49.41 -1.49 -8.15
C GLU A 250 -49.63 -1.92 -9.58
N GLU A 251 -49.49 -3.22 -9.84
CA GLU A 251 -49.82 -3.78 -11.14
C GLU A 251 -51.26 -3.36 -11.46
N PRO A 252 -51.51 -2.81 -12.65
CA PRO A 252 -52.85 -2.36 -13.00
C PRO A 252 -53.81 -3.55 -12.91
N ALA A 253 -54.80 -3.48 -12.07
CA ALA A 253 -55.78 -4.53 -11.83
C ALA A 253 -56.38 -4.94 -13.17
N ILE A 254 -56.16 -6.18 -13.62
CA ILE A 254 -56.66 -6.72 -14.83
C ILE A 254 -58.17 -7.00 -14.63
N ARG A 255 -59.03 -6.31 -15.36
CA ARG A 255 -60.48 -6.57 -15.33
C ARG A 255 -60.88 -7.40 -16.53
N GLN A 256 -61.62 -8.46 -16.24
CA GLN A 256 -62.17 -9.33 -17.30
C GLN A 256 -63.50 -8.74 -17.81
N THR A 257 -63.60 -8.55 -19.10
CA THR A 257 -64.84 -8.11 -19.72
C THR A 257 -65.83 -9.27 -19.87
N LYS A 258 -67.13 -8.98 -19.98
CA LYS A 258 -68.15 -10.02 -20.18
C LYS A 258 -67.94 -10.91 -21.43
N GLY A 259 -66.97 -10.58 -22.29
CA GLY A 259 -66.58 -11.36 -23.45
C GLY A 259 -65.28 -12.13 -23.27
N GLY A 260 -64.69 -12.19 -22.01
CA GLY A 260 -63.47 -12.97 -21.74
C GLY A 260 -62.14 -12.27 -22.10
N LEU A 261 -62.18 -10.99 -22.55
CA LEU A 261 -60.97 -10.25 -22.91
C LEU A 261 -60.35 -9.61 -21.66
N LEU A 262 -59.05 -9.78 -21.51
CA LEU A 262 -58.24 -9.17 -20.41
C LEU A 262 -57.79 -7.79 -20.88
N LEU A 263 -58.21 -6.71 -20.18
CA LEU A 263 -57.78 -5.34 -20.46
C LEU A 263 -57.09 -4.70 -19.23
N PRO A 264 -56.03 -3.88 -19.45
CA PRO A 264 -55.40 -3.10 -18.37
C PRO A 264 -56.39 -2.12 -17.75
N GLY A 265 -56.40 -2.00 -16.43
CA GLY A 265 -57.43 -1.29 -15.65
C GLY A 265 -57.64 0.22 -15.92
N ASN A 266 -56.83 0.85 -16.78
CA ASN A 266 -56.81 2.29 -17.01
C ASN A 266 -57.47 2.76 -18.33
N VAL A 267 -58.12 1.88 -19.08
CA VAL A 267 -58.82 2.29 -20.33
C VAL A 267 -60.30 2.50 -20.10
N SER A 268 -60.69 3.75 -19.93
CA SER A 268 -62.12 4.10 -19.94
C SER A 268 -62.65 4.16 -21.38
N TYR A 269 -63.44 3.16 -21.78
CA TYR A 269 -64.16 3.19 -23.05
C TYR A 269 -65.39 4.08 -22.90
N LYS A 270 -65.41 5.26 -23.52
CA LYS A 270 -66.60 6.01 -23.79
C LYS A 270 -67.39 5.30 -24.86
N GLY A 271 -68.41 4.56 -24.48
CA GLY A 271 -69.31 3.92 -25.47
C GLY A 271 -69.96 5.01 -26.29
N SER A 272 -69.78 4.96 -27.60
CA SER A 272 -70.58 5.71 -28.58
C SER A 272 -71.99 5.12 -28.57
N GLN A 273 -72.99 5.85 -28.08
CA GLN A 273 -74.39 5.60 -28.38
C GLN A 273 -74.58 6.01 -29.83
N GLY A 274 -74.59 5.02 -30.73
CA GLY A 274 -75.08 5.16 -32.08
C GLY A 274 -76.58 4.82 -32.13
N ARG A 275 -77.34 5.68 -32.77
CA ARG A 275 -78.74 5.49 -33.14
C ARG A 275 -78.92 4.26 -34.07
#